data_59aaf016f3de926e1232cc78dc96bb29
#
_entry.id   59aaf016f3de926e1232cc78dc96bb29
#
_cell.length_a   1.000
_cell.length_b   1.000
_cell.length_c   1.000
_cell.angle_alpha   90.00
_cell.angle_beta   90.00
_cell.angle_gamma   90.00
#
_symmetry.space_group_name_H-M   'P 1'
#
loop_
_entity.id
_entity.type
_entity.pdbx_description
1 polymer ?
#
loop_
_entity_poly.entity_id
_entity_poly.type
_entity_poly.pdbx_seq_one_letter_code
_entity_poly.pdbx_strand_id
1 'polypeptide(L)'
;MERWEKINAVQRMQDYINKHINSPITLSDLAKAAGYSQYHSARIFRELTGKSPFEYLRALRLSKAALRLRDSRAKVIDVAFDFVFDSHEGFTRAFTKQFGIPPKKYSEDPKPIKLFMPSRIRDYYLTMQKGETDMSEKKDTKTVFVQVVERPARKLILKRGIKADNYFDYC
;
A
#
# COMPACT_ATOMS: atom_id res chain seq x y z
N MET A 1 -20.27 19.77 -4.91
CA MET A 1 -19.86 18.38 -5.26
C MET A 1 -19.94 17.55 -3.99
N GLU A 2 -20.72 16.52 -3.99
CA GLU A 2 -20.94 15.69 -2.83
C GLU A 2 -19.66 14.93 -2.45
N ARG A 3 -19.46 14.71 -1.15
CA ARG A 3 -18.27 14.00 -0.61
C ARG A 3 -18.08 12.60 -1.23
N TRP A 4 -19.19 11.90 -1.47
CA TRP A 4 -19.18 10.57 -2.08
C TRP A 4 -18.74 10.55 -3.55
N GLU A 5 -19.03 11.58 -4.32
CA GLU A 5 -18.55 11.68 -5.70
C GLU A 5 -17.02 11.77 -5.76
N LYS A 6 -16.42 12.57 -4.87
CA LYS A 6 -14.95 12.65 -4.72
C LYS A 6 -14.36 11.32 -4.30
N ILE A 7 -14.96 10.64 -3.31
CA ILE A 7 -14.51 9.32 -2.82
C ILE A 7 -14.56 8.29 -3.96
N ASN A 8 -15.64 8.24 -4.72
CA ASN A 8 -15.78 7.33 -5.85
C ASN A 8 -14.79 7.64 -6.97
N ALA A 9 -14.51 8.91 -7.24
CA ALA A 9 -13.52 9.33 -8.23
C ALA A 9 -12.10 8.89 -7.81
N VAL A 10 -11.72 9.10 -6.55
CA VAL A 10 -10.43 8.65 -6.03
C VAL A 10 -10.35 7.12 -6.00
N GLN A 11 -11.45 6.42 -5.69
CA GLN A 11 -11.49 4.96 -5.78
C GLN A 11 -11.21 4.47 -7.20
N ARG A 12 -11.82 5.09 -8.22
CA ARG A 12 -11.53 4.74 -9.63
C ARG A 12 -10.06 4.97 -9.99
N MET A 13 -9.44 6.04 -9.47
CA MET A 13 -8.00 6.27 -9.66
C MET A 13 -7.15 5.18 -8.98
N GLN A 14 -7.49 4.77 -7.76
CA GLN A 14 -6.81 3.67 -7.07
C GLN A 14 -6.94 2.35 -7.84
N ASP A 15 -8.14 2.04 -8.32
CA ASP A 15 -8.41 0.82 -9.11
C ASP A 15 -7.61 0.85 -10.43
N TYR A 16 -7.52 2.00 -11.10
CA TYR A 16 -6.70 2.19 -12.30
C TYR A 16 -5.21 1.98 -12.00
N ILE A 17 -4.69 2.58 -10.93
CA ILE A 17 -3.30 2.40 -10.48
C ILE A 17 -3.00 0.92 -10.23
N ASN A 18 -3.87 0.22 -9.50
CA ASN A 18 -3.66 -1.19 -9.17
C ASN A 18 -3.67 -2.07 -10.43
N LYS A 19 -4.57 -1.81 -11.37
CA LYS A 19 -4.70 -2.55 -12.63
C LYS A 19 -3.48 -2.35 -13.54
N HIS A 20 -2.91 -1.14 -13.55
CA HIS A 20 -1.81 -0.75 -14.44
C HIS A 20 -0.47 -0.54 -13.74
N ILE A 21 -0.27 -1.18 -12.57
CA ILE A 21 0.90 -0.93 -11.71
C ILE A 21 2.25 -1.16 -12.42
N ASN A 22 2.29 -2.11 -13.34
CA ASN A 22 3.45 -2.52 -14.11
C ASN A 22 3.56 -1.80 -15.47
N SER A 23 2.78 -0.74 -15.70
CA SER A 23 2.77 0.04 -16.93
C SER A 23 2.98 1.52 -16.65
N PRO A 24 3.48 2.31 -17.60
CA PRO A 24 3.48 3.77 -17.46
C PRO A 24 2.09 4.31 -17.21
N ILE A 25 1.93 5.20 -16.25
CA ILE A 25 0.67 5.86 -15.89
C ILE A 25 0.90 7.36 -15.93
N THR A 26 0.04 8.08 -16.63
CA THR A 26 0.07 9.55 -16.70
C THR A 26 -1.02 10.17 -15.83
N LEU A 27 -0.87 11.46 -15.52
CA LEU A 27 -1.93 12.19 -14.82
C LEU A 27 -3.21 12.30 -15.67
N SER A 28 -3.09 12.32 -17.00
CA SER A 28 -4.21 12.29 -17.93
C SER A 28 -5.03 10.99 -17.79
N ASP A 29 -4.37 9.86 -17.64
CA ASP A 29 -5.05 8.56 -17.47
C ASP A 29 -5.83 8.53 -16.16
N LEU A 30 -5.22 9.02 -15.08
CA LEU A 30 -5.88 9.11 -13.78
C LEU A 30 -7.05 10.11 -13.80
N ALA A 31 -6.91 11.22 -14.50
CA ALA A 31 -7.97 12.21 -14.67
C ALA A 31 -9.16 11.64 -15.44
N LYS A 32 -8.90 10.88 -16.52
CA LYS A 32 -9.93 10.16 -17.27
C LYS A 32 -10.66 9.14 -16.38
N ALA A 33 -9.91 8.36 -15.60
CA ALA A 33 -10.49 7.40 -14.66
C ALA A 33 -11.34 8.08 -13.57
N ALA A 34 -10.93 9.25 -13.09
CA ALA A 34 -11.66 10.04 -12.11
C ALA A 34 -12.92 10.70 -12.69
N GLY A 35 -12.92 11.04 -14.00
CA GLY A 35 -13.96 11.83 -14.65
C GLY A 35 -13.83 13.34 -14.36
N TYR A 36 -12.61 13.83 -14.13
CA TYR A 36 -12.32 15.23 -13.79
C TYR A 36 -11.09 15.75 -14.55
N SER A 37 -10.84 17.06 -14.43
CA SER A 37 -9.59 17.64 -14.92
C SER A 37 -8.38 17.09 -14.16
N GLN A 38 -7.19 17.14 -14.78
CA GLN A 38 -5.95 16.68 -14.17
C GLN A 38 -5.67 17.36 -12.81
N TYR A 39 -5.84 18.70 -12.78
CA TYR A 39 -5.63 19.50 -11.59
C TYR A 39 -6.59 19.08 -10.45
N HIS A 40 -7.87 18.97 -10.76
CA HIS A 40 -8.89 18.60 -9.78
C HIS A 40 -8.67 17.17 -9.26
N SER A 41 -8.36 16.22 -10.15
CA SER A 41 -8.07 14.82 -9.80
C SER A 41 -6.88 14.70 -8.86
N ALA A 42 -5.78 15.39 -9.15
CA ALA A 42 -4.60 15.39 -8.30
C ALA A 42 -4.88 15.97 -6.91
N ARG A 43 -5.68 17.06 -6.86
CA ARG A 43 -6.06 17.72 -5.61
C ARG A 43 -6.92 16.83 -4.73
N ILE A 44 -8.03 16.27 -5.26
CA ILE A 44 -8.93 15.41 -4.47
C ILE A 44 -8.25 14.11 -4.05
N PHE A 45 -7.36 13.56 -4.90
CA PHE A 45 -6.58 12.38 -4.55
C PHE A 45 -5.69 12.64 -3.34
N ARG A 46 -4.96 13.76 -3.35
CA ARG A 46 -4.10 14.15 -2.21
C ARG A 46 -4.92 14.48 -0.95
N GLU A 47 -6.04 15.14 -1.10
CA GLU A 47 -6.97 15.48 -0.01
C GLU A 47 -7.43 14.21 0.73
N LEU A 48 -7.80 13.15 0.00
CA LEU A 48 -8.39 11.95 0.56
C LEU A 48 -7.36 10.87 0.94
N THR A 49 -6.18 10.82 0.30
CA THR A 49 -5.17 9.79 0.54
C THR A 49 -3.94 10.29 1.30
N GLY A 50 -3.79 11.60 1.50
CA GLY A 50 -2.62 12.23 2.10
C GLY A 50 -1.37 12.25 1.19
N LYS A 51 -1.44 11.73 -0.05
CA LYS A 51 -0.34 11.65 -1.00
C LYS A 51 -0.76 12.14 -2.38
N SER A 52 0.15 12.75 -3.13
CA SER A 52 -0.08 12.96 -4.55
C SER A 52 -0.20 11.61 -5.29
N PRO A 53 -0.89 11.57 -6.45
CA PRO A 53 -1.04 10.33 -7.22
C PRO A 53 0.29 9.62 -7.52
N PHE A 54 1.34 10.36 -7.86
CA PHE A 54 2.65 9.79 -8.19
C PHE A 54 3.47 9.36 -6.97
N GLU A 55 3.35 10.05 -5.83
CA GLU A 55 3.92 9.58 -4.56
C GLU A 55 3.27 8.28 -4.11
N TYR A 56 1.95 8.18 -4.25
CA TYR A 56 1.18 6.98 -3.98
C TYR A 56 1.59 5.82 -4.89
N LEU A 57 1.62 6.05 -6.21
CA LEU A 57 2.04 5.08 -7.22
C LEU A 57 3.46 4.56 -6.94
N ARG A 58 4.41 5.48 -6.68
CA ARG A 58 5.80 5.13 -6.38
C ARG A 58 5.91 4.27 -5.12
N ALA A 59 5.25 4.66 -4.03
CA ALA A 59 5.28 3.92 -2.77
C ALA A 59 4.68 2.51 -2.92
N LEU A 60 3.59 2.39 -3.71
CA LEU A 60 2.95 1.12 -4.00
C LEU A 60 3.83 0.21 -4.86
N ARG A 61 4.45 0.74 -5.93
CA ARG A 61 5.41 0.01 -6.77
C ARG A 61 6.59 -0.52 -5.96
N LEU A 62 7.20 0.31 -5.13
CA LEU A 62 8.31 -0.11 -4.26
C LEU A 62 7.88 -1.21 -3.28
N SER A 63 6.68 -1.12 -2.72
CA SER A 63 6.18 -2.15 -1.80
C SER A 63 5.90 -3.48 -2.50
N LYS A 64 5.34 -3.45 -3.71
CA LYS A 64 5.16 -4.66 -4.53
C LYS A 64 6.48 -5.23 -5.02
N ALA A 65 7.45 -4.38 -5.38
CA ALA A 65 8.81 -4.80 -5.72
C ALA A 65 9.51 -5.48 -4.54
N ALA A 66 9.35 -4.96 -3.31
CA ALA A 66 9.88 -5.58 -2.11
C ALA A 66 9.29 -6.98 -1.87
N LEU A 67 7.97 -7.15 -2.04
CA LEU A 67 7.33 -8.47 -1.95
C LEU A 67 7.91 -9.44 -2.99
N ARG A 68 8.09 -8.99 -4.24
CA ARG A 68 8.66 -9.83 -5.29
C ARG A 68 10.11 -10.20 -5.01
N LEU A 69 10.94 -9.26 -4.53
CA LEU A 69 12.33 -9.56 -4.13
C LEU A 69 12.40 -10.56 -2.98
N ARG A 70 11.45 -10.50 -2.04
CA ARG A 70 11.36 -11.43 -0.92
C ARG A 70 10.93 -12.84 -1.34
N ASP A 71 9.93 -12.92 -2.23
CA ASP A 71 9.23 -14.18 -2.53
C ASP A 71 9.81 -14.90 -3.76
N SER A 72 10.71 -14.26 -4.52
CA SER A 72 11.33 -14.83 -5.71
C SER A 72 12.85 -14.60 -5.72
N ARG A 73 13.56 -15.42 -6.51
CA ARG A 73 15.00 -15.24 -6.78
C ARG A 73 15.25 -14.30 -7.97
N ALA A 74 14.35 -13.35 -8.23
CA ALA A 74 14.46 -12.41 -9.33
C ALA A 74 15.64 -11.45 -9.11
N LYS A 75 16.33 -11.11 -10.20
CA LYS A 75 17.38 -10.10 -10.13
C LYS A 75 16.79 -8.72 -9.84
N VAL A 76 17.49 -7.92 -9.04
CA VAL A 76 17.03 -6.57 -8.66
C VAL A 76 16.74 -5.69 -9.87
N ILE A 77 17.55 -5.83 -10.93
CA ILE A 77 17.39 -5.07 -12.18
C ILE A 77 16.08 -5.43 -12.90
N ASP A 78 15.73 -6.71 -12.96
CA ASP A 78 14.50 -7.18 -13.61
C ASP A 78 13.28 -6.65 -12.84
N VAL A 79 13.33 -6.72 -11.51
CA VAL A 79 12.27 -6.18 -10.65
C VAL A 79 12.12 -4.67 -10.81
N ALA A 80 13.23 -3.93 -10.96
CA ALA A 80 13.18 -2.49 -11.19
C ALA A 80 12.43 -2.15 -12.49
N PHE A 81 12.73 -2.83 -13.60
CA PHE A 81 12.05 -2.60 -14.88
C PHE A 81 10.61 -3.08 -14.88
N ASP A 82 10.29 -4.20 -14.24
CA ASP A 82 8.92 -4.70 -14.10
C ASP A 82 7.98 -3.70 -13.37
N PHE A 83 8.53 -2.89 -12.49
CA PHE A 83 7.80 -1.83 -11.79
C PHE A 83 8.05 -0.43 -12.37
N VAL A 84 8.50 -0.37 -13.65
CA VAL A 84 8.59 0.89 -14.43
C VAL A 84 9.53 1.91 -13.78
N PHE A 85 10.70 1.45 -13.34
CA PHE A 85 11.81 2.34 -12.99
C PHE A 85 12.76 2.43 -14.18
N ASP A 86 13.16 3.64 -14.54
CA ASP A 86 13.97 3.93 -15.72
C ASP A 86 15.42 3.43 -15.60
N SER A 87 15.89 3.20 -14.37
CA SER A 87 17.24 2.70 -14.11
C SER A 87 17.34 1.92 -12.80
N HIS A 88 18.32 1.02 -12.75
CA HIS A 88 18.66 0.27 -11.53
C HIS A 88 19.07 1.20 -10.38
N GLU A 89 19.83 2.25 -10.68
CA GLU A 89 20.30 3.23 -9.68
C GLU A 89 19.13 4.06 -9.12
N GLY A 90 18.22 4.47 -9.99
CA GLY A 90 17.01 5.19 -9.62
C GLY A 90 16.11 4.36 -8.71
N PHE A 91 15.93 3.08 -9.04
CA PHE A 91 15.23 2.12 -8.21
C PHE A 91 15.92 1.92 -6.87
N THR A 92 17.24 1.65 -6.87
CA THR A 92 18.03 1.41 -5.65
C THR A 92 17.93 2.59 -4.68
N ARG A 93 18.09 3.83 -5.17
CA ARG A 93 17.94 5.03 -4.34
C ARG A 93 16.54 5.18 -3.78
N ALA A 94 15.51 4.97 -4.60
CA ALA A 94 14.12 5.08 -4.17
C ALA A 94 13.75 4.01 -3.13
N PHE A 95 14.19 2.77 -3.34
CA PHE A 95 13.96 1.64 -2.44
C PHE A 95 14.66 1.87 -1.09
N THR A 96 15.94 2.25 -1.11
CA THR A 96 16.71 2.55 0.10
C THR A 96 16.11 3.71 0.88
N LYS A 97 15.66 4.78 0.18
CA LYS A 97 14.98 5.92 0.82
C LYS A 97 13.68 5.50 1.52
N GLN A 98 12.92 4.58 0.93
CA GLN A 98 11.63 4.16 1.48
C GLN A 98 11.76 3.16 2.63
N PHE A 99 12.72 2.23 2.55
CA PHE A 99 12.82 1.09 3.46
C PHE A 99 14.06 1.08 4.36
N GLY A 100 15.00 2.02 4.14
CA GLY A 100 16.23 2.09 4.94
C GLY A 100 17.28 1.02 4.62
N ILE A 101 17.02 0.14 3.62
CA ILE A 101 17.90 -0.98 3.24
C ILE A 101 18.01 -1.05 1.71
N PRO A 102 19.21 -1.29 1.12
CA PRO A 102 19.35 -1.50 -0.31
C PRO A 102 18.61 -2.74 -0.80
N PRO A 103 18.03 -2.74 -2.03
CA PRO A 103 17.21 -3.84 -2.54
C PRO A 103 17.99 -5.15 -2.67
N LYS A 104 19.27 -5.12 -3.01
CA LYS A 104 20.13 -6.31 -3.07
C LYS A 104 20.27 -6.96 -1.70
N LYS A 105 20.61 -6.16 -0.68
CA LYS A 105 20.74 -6.68 0.70
C LYS A 105 19.40 -7.21 1.23
N TYR A 106 18.30 -6.56 0.87
CA TYR A 106 16.97 -7.01 1.23
C TYR A 106 16.58 -8.33 0.55
N SER A 107 16.96 -8.55 -0.71
CA SER A 107 16.68 -9.81 -1.42
C SER A 107 17.48 -11.00 -0.88
N GLU A 108 18.69 -10.76 -0.38
CA GLU A 108 19.56 -11.78 0.22
C GLU A 108 19.10 -12.18 1.64
N ASP A 109 18.66 -11.20 2.45
CA ASP A 109 18.20 -11.36 3.84
C ASP A 109 16.96 -10.48 4.10
N PRO A 110 15.76 -10.96 3.71
CA PRO A 110 14.53 -10.18 3.85
C PRO A 110 14.12 -9.97 5.30
N LYS A 111 14.35 -8.77 5.81
CA LYS A 111 13.91 -8.34 7.15
C LYS A 111 12.52 -7.72 7.11
N PRO A 112 11.79 -7.70 8.23
CA PRO A 112 10.53 -6.96 8.31
C PRO A 112 10.71 -5.49 7.95
N ILE A 113 9.95 -5.01 6.95
CA ILE A 113 9.92 -3.60 6.51
C ILE A 113 8.49 -3.10 6.46
N LYS A 114 8.30 -1.79 6.63
CA LYS A 114 6.98 -1.18 6.57
C LYS A 114 6.55 -0.97 5.11
N LEU A 115 5.72 -1.88 4.60
CA LEU A 115 5.16 -1.77 3.26
C LEU A 115 4.05 -0.72 3.20
N PHE A 116 3.96 -0.02 2.07
CA PHE A 116 2.81 0.81 1.75
C PHE A 116 1.74 -0.06 1.08
N MET A 117 0.74 -0.46 1.87
CA MET A 117 -0.39 -1.29 1.45
C MET A 117 -1.68 -0.53 1.75
N PRO A 118 -2.06 0.42 0.90
CA PRO A 118 -3.21 1.27 1.15
C PRO A 118 -4.52 0.48 1.01
N SER A 119 -5.45 0.70 1.92
CA SER A 119 -6.82 0.23 1.78
C SER A 119 -7.56 1.01 0.68
N ARG A 120 -8.64 0.43 0.19
CA ARG A 120 -9.54 1.11 -0.74
C ARG A 120 -10.20 2.28 -0.01
N ILE A 121 -10.12 3.46 -0.62
CA ILE A 121 -10.63 4.69 0.01
C ILE A 121 -12.12 4.60 0.31
N ARG A 122 -12.88 3.97 -0.59
CA ARG A 122 -14.32 3.75 -0.40
C ARG A 122 -14.62 2.90 0.83
N ASP A 123 -13.89 1.81 1.02
CA ASP A 123 -14.10 0.89 2.14
C ASP A 123 -13.75 1.57 3.47
N TYR A 124 -12.69 2.39 3.48
CA TYR A 124 -12.33 3.21 4.63
C TYR A 124 -13.47 4.13 5.06
N TYR A 125 -14.06 4.90 4.13
CA TYR A 125 -15.16 5.82 4.46
C TYR A 125 -16.47 5.10 4.79
N LEU A 126 -16.75 3.93 4.21
CA LEU A 126 -17.90 3.11 4.60
C LEU A 126 -17.77 2.57 6.03
N THR A 127 -16.56 2.17 6.42
CA THR A 127 -16.28 1.73 7.79
C THR A 127 -16.42 2.87 8.79
N MET A 128 -15.94 4.06 8.43
CA MET A 128 -16.11 5.26 9.27
C MET A 128 -17.58 5.62 9.48
N GLN A 129 -18.43 5.58 8.45
CA GLN A 129 -19.86 5.84 8.58
C GLN A 129 -20.56 4.82 9.48
N LYS A 130 -20.19 3.55 9.39
CA LYS A 130 -20.74 2.52 10.29
C LYS A 130 -20.30 2.73 11.74
N GLY A 131 -19.06 3.17 11.97
CA GLY A 131 -18.56 3.50 13.30
C GLY A 131 -19.22 4.75 13.92
N GLU A 132 -19.57 5.74 13.10
CA GLU A 132 -20.31 6.94 13.58
C GLU A 132 -21.75 6.62 14.01
N THR A 133 -22.37 5.60 13.42
CA THR A 133 -23.72 5.13 13.84
C THR A 133 -23.68 4.27 15.10
N ASP A 134 -22.52 3.71 15.47
CA ASP A 134 -22.36 2.83 16.65
C ASP A 134 -21.72 3.55 17.86
N MET A 135 -21.40 4.84 17.74
CA MET A 135 -20.76 5.64 18.79
C MET A 135 -21.73 6.23 19.82
N SER A 136 -22.92 5.66 20.02
CA SER A 136 -23.76 5.97 21.19
C SER A 136 -23.30 5.25 22.47
N GLU A 137 -22.37 4.30 22.38
CA GLU A 137 -21.73 3.67 23.54
C GLU A 137 -20.21 3.88 23.50
N LYS A 138 -19.74 4.73 24.42
CA LYS A 138 -18.32 4.98 24.68
C LYS A 138 -17.59 3.68 25.00
N LYS A 139 -16.71 3.21 24.12
CA LYS A 139 -15.55 2.41 24.50
C LYS A 139 -14.37 2.85 23.65
N ASP A 140 -13.25 3.20 24.31
CA ASP A 140 -11.94 3.48 23.71
C ASP A 140 -11.45 2.27 22.91
N THR A 141 -11.89 2.16 21.68
CA THR A 141 -11.33 1.18 20.74
C THR A 141 -10.26 1.88 19.90
N LYS A 142 -8.99 1.67 20.25
CA LYS A 142 -7.87 1.96 19.34
C LYS A 142 -8.15 1.26 18.03
N THR A 143 -8.12 2.01 16.93
CA THR A 143 -8.30 1.44 15.58
C THR A 143 -7.18 0.44 15.32
N VAL A 144 -7.47 -0.85 15.36
CA VAL A 144 -6.54 -1.91 15.04
C VAL A 144 -6.61 -2.14 13.53
N PHE A 145 -5.53 -1.83 12.81
CA PHE A 145 -5.40 -2.20 11.40
C PHE A 145 -4.98 -3.66 11.31
N VAL A 146 -5.93 -4.52 10.96
CA VAL A 146 -5.63 -5.94 10.69
C VAL A 146 -5.36 -6.10 9.20
N GLN A 147 -4.15 -6.51 8.86
CA GLN A 147 -3.80 -6.90 7.50
C GLN A 147 -3.89 -8.42 7.39
N VAL A 148 -4.90 -8.92 6.66
CA VAL A 148 -4.99 -10.34 6.31
C VAL A 148 -4.10 -10.57 5.09
N VAL A 149 -3.02 -11.32 5.26
CA VAL A 149 -2.13 -11.74 4.17
C VAL A 149 -2.32 -13.23 3.96
N GLU A 150 -2.90 -13.62 2.81
CA GLU A 150 -2.86 -15.03 2.39
C GLU A 150 -1.43 -15.44 2.10
N ARG A 151 -0.94 -16.43 2.81
CA ARG A 151 0.37 -17.04 2.58
C ARG A 151 0.19 -18.50 2.22
N PRO A 152 1.04 -19.04 1.34
CA PRO A 152 1.06 -20.48 1.09
C PRO A 152 1.26 -21.23 2.40
N ALA A 153 0.69 -22.43 2.49
CA ALA A 153 0.73 -23.26 3.69
C ALA A 153 2.15 -23.37 4.27
N ARG A 154 2.31 -22.96 5.52
CA ARG A 154 3.57 -23.03 6.25
C ARG A 154 3.42 -24.00 7.42
N LYS A 155 4.47 -24.75 7.74
CA LYS A 155 4.52 -25.53 8.98
C LYS A 155 4.66 -24.55 10.16
N LEU A 156 3.64 -24.52 11.01
CA LEU A 156 3.65 -23.74 12.25
C LEU A 156 4.26 -24.61 13.35
N ILE A 157 5.36 -24.15 13.94
CA ILE A 157 5.92 -24.79 15.13
C ILE A 157 5.34 -24.06 16.35
N LEU A 158 4.44 -24.71 17.06
CA LEU A 158 3.84 -24.18 18.29
C LEU A 158 4.59 -24.74 19.51
N LYS A 159 5.17 -23.85 20.33
CA LYS A 159 5.68 -24.20 21.64
C LYS A 159 4.55 -24.00 22.67
N ARG A 160 4.02 -25.09 23.21
CA ARG A 160 3.01 -25.02 24.27
C ARG A 160 3.67 -24.64 25.60
N GLY A 161 3.00 -23.81 26.40
CA GLY A 161 3.41 -23.56 27.80
C GLY A 161 4.01 -22.17 28.08
N ILE A 162 3.97 -21.22 27.16
CA ILE A 162 4.31 -19.83 27.44
C ILE A 162 3.00 -19.10 27.75
N LYS A 163 2.84 -18.62 29.00
CA LYS A 163 1.80 -17.64 29.33
C LYS A 163 2.33 -16.27 28.91
N ALA A 164 1.63 -15.64 27.99
CA ALA A 164 1.87 -14.25 27.61
C ALA A 164 0.62 -13.44 27.99
N ASP A 165 0.82 -12.29 28.65
CA ASP A 165 -0.26 -11.45 29.10
C ASP A 165 -0.79 -10.55 27.97
N ASN A 166 -0.07 -10.47 26.86
CA ASN A 166 -0.49 -9.74 25.64
C ASN A 166 0.18 -10.34 24.38
N TYR A 167 -0.36 -9.95 23.19
CA TYR A 167 0.09 -10.45 21.90
C TYR A 167 1.57 -10.13 21.59
N PHE A 168 2.11 -9.04 22.14
CA PHE A 168 3.48 -8.60 21.88
C PHE A 168 4.53 -9.41 22.65
N ASP A 169 4.17 -10.09 23.72
CA ASP A 169 5.06 -10.97 24.48
C ASP A 169 5.29 -12.31 23.78
N TYR A 170 4.55 -12.55 22.65
CA TYR A 170 4.62 -13.77 21.85
C TYR A 170 5.54 -13.64 20.61
N CYS A 171 5.96 -12.43 20.24
CA CYS A 171 6.84 -12.12 19.12
C CYS A 171 8.22 -11.74 19.60
#